data_855fa91e0a422ff1407a39ec74c042a6
#
_entry.id   855fa91e0a422ff1407a39ec74c042a6
#
_cell.length_a   1.000
_cell.length_b   1.000
_cell.length_c   1.000
_cell.angle_alpha   90.00
_cell.angle_beta   90.00
_cell.angle_gamma   90.00
#
_symmetry.space_group_name_H-M   'P 1'
#
loop_
_entity.id
_entity.type
_entity.pdbx_description
1 polymer ?
#
loop_
_entity_poly.entity_id
_entity_poly.type
_entity_poly.pdbx_seq_one_letter_code
_entity_poly.pdbx_strand_id
1 'polypeptide(L)'
;DTFENLGKLKQLPGIAVQRLMADGYGFGAEGDWKTAALLRAMKVMAVGLEEGTSFMEDYTYHFTPQKSYVLGSHMLEICPSIADAKPTCEVHPLGIGGKEDPVRLVFNAPKGDALNASLIDMGNRFRLIVNEVEAVAPEADLPNLPVARVLWDAKPNLEVAATSWILAGGAHHTVYTQALTTEFLEDFADIAGIELLVIDEKTSIREFKDKINANEAYYHMFQHGM
;
A
#
# COMPACT_ATOMS: atom_id res chain seq x y z
N ASP A 1 -20.21 3.73 -1.99
CA ASP A 1 -21.28 4.49 -1.34
C ASP A 1 -20.74 5.58 -0.45
N THR A 2 -21.55 6.58 -0.17
CA THR A 2 -21.19 7.64 0.77
C THR A 2 -21.31 7.14 2.22
N PHE A 3 -20.56 7.73 3.11
CA PHE A 3 -20.57 7.37 4.53
C PHE A 3 -21.96 7.52 5.17
N GLU A 4 -22.82 8.37 4.62
CA GLU A 4 -24.21 8.57 5.08
C GLU A 4 -25.10 7.36 4.77
N ASN A 5 -24.77 6.58 3.74
CA ASN A 5 -25.62 5.48 3.22
C ASN A 5 -25.31 4.10 3.82
N LEU A 6 -24.63 4.04 4.97
CA LEU A 6 -24.28 2.77 5.63
C LEU A 6 -25.49 2.12 6.37
N GLY A 7 -26.71 2.52 6.06
CA GLY A 7 -27.93 1.94 6.62
C GLY A 7 -27.99 2.04 8.14
N LYS A 8 -28.11 0.91 8.83
CA LYS A 8 -28.26 0.84 10.30
C LYS A 8 -26.91 0.91 11.04
N LEU A 9 -25.78 0.96 10.35
CA LEU A 9 -24.48 1.05 11.00
C LEU A 9 -24.34 2.42 11.66
N LYS A 10 -24.04 2.41 12.95
CA LYS A 10 -23.83 3.63 13.73
C LYS A 10 -22.42 4.19 13.58
N GLN A 11 -21.45 3.32 13.32
CA GLN A 11 -20.04 3.65 13.14
C GLN A 11 -19.57 3.24 11.74
N LEU A 12 -18.50 3.84 11.26
CA LEU A 12 -17.77 3.35 10.10
C LEU A 12 -17.18 1.96 10.41
N PRO A 13 -17.22 1.00 9.46
CA PRO A 13 -16.95 -0.42 9.73
C PRO A 13 -15.45 -0.77 9.77
N GLY A 14 -14.55 0.16 10.16
CA GLY A 14 -13.10 -0.02 10.11
C GLY A 14 -12.61 -1.27 10.83
N ILE A 15 -13.08 -1.54 12.05
CA ILE A 15 -12.66 -2.74 12.79
C ILE A 15 -13.13 -4.04 12.10
N ALA A 16 -14.26 -4.03 11.43
CA ALA A 16 -14.72 -5.19 10.65
C ALA A 16 -13.79 -5.42 9.44
N VAL A 17 -13.38 -4.36 8.78
CA VAL A 17 -12.43 -4.42 7.66
C VAL A 17 -11.06 -4.91 8.15
N GLN A 18 -10.53 -4.37 9.26
CA GLN A 18 -9.29 -4.86 9.85
C GLN A 18 -9.35 -6.36 10.14
N ARG A 19 -10.46 -6.83 10.68
CA ARG A 19 -10.69 -8.25 10.96
C ARG A 19 -10.76 -9.10 9.69
N LEU A 20 -11.54 -8.69 8.72
CA LEU A 20 -11.66 -9.41 7.44
C LEU A 20 -10.32 -9.51 6.71
N MET A 21 -9.52 -8.43 6.71
CA MET A 21 -8.17 -8.50 6.16
C MET A 21 -7.27 -9.47 6.92
N ALA A 22 -7.38 -9.55 8.25
CA ALA A 22 -6.64 -10.54 9.04
C ALA A 22 -7.05 -11.97 8.68
N ASP A 23 -8.33 -12.19 8.34
CA ASP A 23 -8.85 -13.47 7.86
C ASP A 23 -8.52 -13.75 6.37
N GLY A 24 -7.74 -12.88 5.71
CA GLY A 24 -7.22 -13.08 4.35
C GLY A 24 -8.02 -12.42 3.24
N TYR A 25 -9.07 -11.66 3.53
CA TYR A 25 -9.82 -10.94 2.50
C TYR A 25 -9.01 -9.75 1.94
N GLY A 26 -9.25 -9.44 0.66
CA GLY A 26 -8.77 -8.20 0.05
C GLY A 26 -9.67 -7.03 0.45
N PHE A 27 -9.09 -5.85 0.54
CA PHE A 27 -9.78 -4.59 0.80
C PHE A 27 -9.18 -3.49 -0.07
N GLY A 28 -10.01 -2.61 -0.56
CA GLY A 28 -9.65 -1.36 -1.21
C GLY A 28 -10.69 -0.31 -0.84
N ALA A 29 -10.25 0.78 -0.24
CA ALA A 29 -11.12 1.88 0.12
C ALA A 29 -11.71 2.55 -1.14
N GLU A 30 -12.85 3.23 -0.96
CA GLU A 30 -13.43 4.13 -1.97
C GLU A 30 -13.72 3.47 -3.33
N GLY A 31 -13.98 2.16 -3.34
CA GLY A 31 -14.27 1.41 -4.56
C GLY A 31 -13.04 0.98 -5.36
N ASP A 32 -11.85 1.08 -4.79
CA ASP A 32 -10.59 0.64 -5.42
C ASP A 32 -10.47 -0.89 -5.45
N TRP A 33 -11.20 -1.48 -6.40
CA TRP A 33 -11.22 -2.93 -6.60
C TRP A 33 -9.85 -3.50 -7.01
N LYS A 34 -8.99 -2.70 -7.67
CA LYS A 34 -7.66 -3.13 -8.11
C LYS A 34 -6.75 -3.38 -6.91
N THR A 35 -6.73 -2.43 -5.97
CA THR A 35 -5.99 -2.61 -4.71
C THR A 35 -6.58 -3.75 -3.89
N ALA A 36 -7.91 -3.91 -3.85
CA ALA A 36 -8.55 -5.05 -3.17
C ALA A 36 -8.13 -6.40 -3.79
N ALA A 37 -8.08 -6.49 -5.13
CA ALA A 37 -7.66 -7.69 -5.83
C ALA A 37 -6.16 -7.99 -5.61
N LEU A 38 -5.30 -6.97 -5.72
CA LEU A 38 -3.86 -7.10 -5.46
C LEU A 38 -3.60 -7.54 -4.02
N LEU A 39 -4.25 -6.91 -3.03
CA LEU A 39 -4.13 -7.31 -1.63
C LEU A 39 -4.51 -8.78 -1.42
N ARG A 40 -5.61 -9.23 -2.03
CA ARG A 40 -6.00 -10.64 -1.92
C ARG A 40 -4.97 -11.57 -2.55
N ALA A 41 -4.45 -11.25 -3.71
CA ALA A 41 -3.39 -12.03 -4.37
C ALA A 41 -2.14 -12.11 -3.49
N MET A 42 -1.67 -10.97 -2.97
CA MET A 42 -0.49 -10.92 -2.10
C MET A 42 -0.70 -11.68 -0.78
N LYS A 43 -1.91 -11.64 -0.20
CA LYS A 43 -2.23 -12.46 0.99
C LYS A 43 -2.21 -13.95 0.69
N VAL A 44 -2.64 -14.37 -0.51
CA VAL A 44 -2.56 -15.78 -0.93
C VAL A 44 -1.10 -16.22 -1.09
N MET A 45 -0.27 -15.40 -1.72
CA MET A 45 1.17 -15.67 -1.86
C MET A 45 1.89 -15.73 -0.52
N ALA A 46 1.45 -14.94 0.46
CA ALA A 46 2.05 -14.88 1.80
C ALA A 46 1.57 -16.01 2.75
N VAL A 47 0.73 -16.94 2.30
CA VAL A 47 0.27 -18.04 3.16
C VAL A 47 1.44 -18.90 3.62
N GLY A 48 1.61 -19.01 4.94
CA GLY A 48 2.69 -19.78 5.56
C GLY A 48 4.00 -19.03 5.74
N LEU A 49 4.07 -17.78 5.31
CA LEU A 49 5.18 -16.88 5.61
C LEU A 49 4.94 -16.16 6.95
N GLU A 50 6.02 -15.76 7.59
CA GLU A 50 5.98 -14.86 8.73
C GLU A 50 5.64 -13.45 8.24
N GLU A 51 5.24 -12.55 9.17
CA GLU A 51 4.88 -11.18 8.90
C GLU A 51 3.60 -11.03 8.07
N GLY A 52 3.25 -9.80 7.71
CA GLY A 52 1.91 -9.51 7.21
C GLY A 52 1.86 -8.68 5.94
N THR A 53 0.63 -8.61 5.42
CA THR A 53 0.27 -7.84 4.22
C THR A 53 -0.99 -7.04 4.49
N SER A 54 -1.00 -5.75 4.15
CA SER A 54 -2.08 -4.82 4.44
C SER A 54 -2.39 -3.90 3.27
N PHE A 55 -3.65 -3.48 3.16
CA PHE A 55 -3.98 -2.22 2.50
C PHE A 55 -3.23 -1.08 3.18
N MET A 56 -2.79 -0.10 2.40
CA MET A 56 -2.03 1.05 2.88
C MET A 56 -2.29 2.27 1.99
N GLU A 57 -2.13 3.44 2.58
CA GLU A 57 -2.07 4.72 1.90
C GLU A 57 -0.81 5.45 2.33
N ASP A 58 -0.15 6.15 1.42
CA ASP A 58 0.91 7.11 1.73
C ASP A 58 0.31 8.39 2.32
N TYR A 59 -0.06 8.31 3.59
CA TYR A 59 -0.92 9.23 4.30
C TYR A 59 -0.31 10.63 4.45
N THR A 60 1.01 10.71 4.69
CA THR A 60 1.74 11.99 4.72
C THR A 60 3.22 11.80 4.49
N TYR A 61 3.83 12.86 3.98
CA TYR A 61 5.26 12.96 3.71
C TYR A 61 5.92 13.88 4.73
N HIS A 62 7.03 13.43 5.30
CA HIS A 62 7.83 14.18 6.24
C HIS A 62 9.18 14.52 5.61
N PHE A 63 9.42 15.80 5.36
CA PHE A 63 10.66 16.29 4.76
C PHE A 63 11.52 16.98 5.80
N THR A 64 12.73 16.48 6.01
CA THR A 64 13.76 17.17 6.79
C THR A 64 15.04 17.31 5.97
N PRO A 65 15.93 18.26 6.30
CA PRO A 65 17.21 18.37 5.62
C PRO A 65 18.09 17.14 5.74
N GLN A 66 17.89 16.32 6.76
CA GLN A 66 18.70 15.15 7.04
C GLN A 66 18.12 13.88 6.46
N LYS A 67 16.79 13.73 6.49
CA LYS A 67 16.09 12.55 6.03
C LYS A 67 14.62 12.81 5.78
N SER A 68 14.06 12.14 4.80
CA SER A 68 12.66 12.23 4.46
C SER A 68 11.99 10.87 4.61
N TYR A 69 10.78 10.87 5.16
CA TYR A 69 10.00 9.66 5.40
C TYR A 69 8.59 9.76 4.83
N VAL A 70 7.99 8.62 4.59
CA VAL A 70 6.56 8.50 4.34
C VAL A 70 5.91 7.86 5.55
N LEU A 71 4.82 8.44 6.01
CA LEU A 71 3.93 7.83 6.99
C LEU A 71 2.79 7.15 6.23
N GLY A 72 2.75 5.83 6.30
CA GLY A 72 1.67 5.02 5.79
C GLY A 72 0.62 4.76 6.84
N SER A 73 -0.64 4.93 6.46
CA SER A 73 -1.80 4.68 7.31
C SER A 73 -3.07 4.60 6.46
N HIS A 74 -4.19 4.53 7.09
CA HIS A 74 -5.52 4.89 6.60
C HIS A 74 -6.40 5.22 7.80
N MET A 75 -7.57 5.79 7.58
CA MET A 75 -8.44 6.25 8.67
C MET A 75 -8.74 5.18 9.71
N LEU A 76 -8.99 3.92 9.28
CA LEU A 76 -9.43 2.81 10.14
C LEU A 76 -8.88 1.45 9.70
N GLU A 77 -8.46 1.27 8.43
CA GLU A 77 -8.48 -0.01 7.75
C GLU A 77 -7.06 -0.58 7.47
N ILE A 78 -6.16 -0.48 8.42
CA ILE A 78 -4.85 -1.17 8.33
C ILE A 78 -4.94 -2.54 8.99
N CYS A 79 -4.44 -3.57 8.29
CA CYS A 79 -4.52 -4.96 8.73
C CYS A 79 -3.65 -5.23 9.96
N PRO A 80 -4.18 -5.80 11.04
CA PRO A 80 -3.38 -6.12 12.22
C PRO A 80 -2.34 -7.23 12.00
N SER A 81 -2.32 -7.88 10.83
CA SER A 81 -1.26 -8.86 10.51
C SER A 81 0.14 -8.23 10.39
N ILE A 82 0.23 -6.90 10.21
CA ILE A 82 1.50 -6.18 10.16
C ILE A 82 1.88 -5.53 11.50
N ALA A 83 1.19 -5.85 12.58
CA ALA A 83 1.44 -5.22 13.87
C ALA A 83 2.74 -5.74 14.52
N ASP A 84 3.57 -4.84 15.05
CA ASP A 84 4.80 -5.16 15.80
C ASP A 84 4.53 -5.78 17.18
N ALA A 85 3.34 -5.51 17.71
CA ALA A 85 2.90 -6.01 19.02
C ALA A 85 1.37 -6.23 19.00
N LYS A 86 0.83 -6.72 20.10
CA LYS A 86 -0.62 -6.88 20.24
C LYS A 86 -1.31 -5.51 20.08
N PRO A 87 -2.19 -5.34 19.07
CA PRO A 87 -2.91 -4.10 18.84
C PRO A 87 -3.75 -3.67 20.06
N THR A 88 -3.82 -2.37 20.32
CA THR A 88 -4.78 -1.78 21.25
C THR A 88 -6.12 -1.56 20.53
N CYS A 89 -7.23 -1.72 21.26
CA CYS A 89 -8.56 -1.47 20.72
C CYS A 89 -9.06 -0.15 21.32
N GLU A 90 -9.22 0.86 20.49
CA GLU A 90 -9.45 2.24 20.93
C GLU A 90 -10.67 2.85 20.24
N VAL A 91 -11.28 3.85 20.89
CA VAL A 91 -12.36 4.68 20.33
C VAL A 91 -11.85 6.11 20.27
N HIS A 92 -11.85 6.68 19.08
CA HIS A 92 -11.43 8.06 18.88
C HIS A 92 -12.39 8.78 17.94
N PRO A 93 -12.57 10.10 18.12
CA PRO A 93 -13.35 10.91 17.21
C PRO A 93 -12.88 10.78 15.76
N LEU A 94 -13.87 10.73 14.86
CA LEU A 94 -13.64 10.81 13.43
C LEU A 94 -14.60 11.82 12.83
N GLY A 95 -14.09 12.96 12.40
CA GLY A 95 -14.88 14.11 11.95
C GLY A 95 -15.50 13.96 10.55
N ILE A 96 -15.55 12.74 10.00
CA ILE A 96 -16.11 12.44 8.67
C ILE A 96 -17.30 11.48 8.79
N GLY A 97 -18.25 11.60 7.86
CA GLY A 97 -19.38 10.69 7.71
C GLY A 97 -20.51 10.88 8.69
N GLY A 98 -20.42 11.82 9.62
CA GLY A 98 -21.51 12.11 10.58
C GLY A 98 -21.97 10.93 11.42
N LYS A 99 -21.10 9.95 11.65
CA LYS A 99 -21.37 8.75 12.45
C LYS A 99 -20.82 8.90 13.87
N GLU A 100 -21.17 7.94 14.76
CA GLU A 100 -20.57 7.82 16.09
C GLU A 100 -19.06 7.49 15.98
N ASP A 101 -18.30 7.82 17.02
CA ASP A 101 -16.86 7.58 17.08
C ASP A 101 -16.54 6.11 16.86
N PRO A 102 -15.74 5.77 15.84
CA PRO A 102 -15.48 4.38 15.48
C PRO A 102 -14.46 3.74 16.41
N VAL A 103 -14.69 2.47 16.68
CA VAL A 103 -13.69 1.60 17.29
C VAL A 103 -12.68 1.16 16.23
N ARG A 104 -11.40 1.12 16.58
CA ARG A 104 -10.30 0.72 15.70
C ARG A 104 -9.17 0.02 16.46
N LEU A 105 -8.38 -0.76 15.76
CA LEU A 105 -7.12 -1.29 16.27
C LEU A 105 -6.00 -0.28 15.95
N VAL A 106 -5.22 0.05 16.97
CA VAL A 106 -4.07 0.98 16.87
C VAL A 106 -2.78 0.20 17.16
N PHE A 107 -1.79 0.35 16.28
CA PHE A 107 -0.48 -0.32 16.37
C PHE A 107 0.53 0.34 15.42
N ASN A 108 1.81 0.00 15.60
CA ASN A 108 2.86 0.26 14.62
C ASN A 108 3.25 -1.05 13.92
N ALA A 109 3.91 -0.97 12.78
CA ALA A 109 4.56 -2.11 12.15
C ALA A 109 6.01 -2.27 12.67
N PRO A 110 6.57 -3.49 12.63
CA PRO A 110 7.96 -3.72 12.96
C PRO A 110 8.90 -3.04 11.96
N LYS A 111 10.14 -2.81 12.39
CA LYS A 111 11.22 -2.35 11.51
C LYS A 111 11.64 -3.46 10.55
N GLY A 112 12.10 -3.09 9.38
CA GLY A 112 12.70 -4.02 8.44
C GLY A 112 12.33 -3.72 7.00
N ASP A 113 12.84 -4.56 6.11
CA ASP A 113 12.54 -4.47 4.68
C ASP A 113 11.06 -4.70 4.44
N ALA A 114 10.52 -3.94 3.49
CA ALA A 114 9.13 -4.00 3.10
C ALA A 114 8.95 -3.57 1.65
N LEU A 115 7.75 -3.80 1.13
CA LEU A 115 7.34 -3.36 -0.20
C LEU A 115 6.05 -2.57 -0.13
N ASN A 116 5.93 -1.57 -0.99
CA ASN A 116 4.65 -0.99 -1.40
C ASN A 116 4.38 -1.37 -2.86
N ALA A 117 3.18 -1.87 -3.15
CA ALA A 117 2.78 -2.27 -4.49
C ALA A 117 1.46 -1.61 -4.89
N SER A 118 1.34 -1.22 -6.16
CA SER A 118 0.11 -0.65 -6.73
C SER A 118 -0.17 -1.27 -8.09
N LEU A 119 -1.43 -1.61 -8.34
CA LEU A 119 -1.90 -2.17 -9.61
C LEU A 119 -2.69 -1.13 -10.38
N ILE A 120 -2.19 -0.73 -11.54
CA ILE A 120 -2.74 0.34 -12.37
C ILE A 120 -3.34 -0.24 -13.65
N ASP A 121 -4.52 0.22 -14.02
CA ASP A 121 -5.15 -0.06 -15.31
C ASP A 121 -4.64 0.95 -16.35
N MET A 122 -3.89 0.47 -17.31
CA MET A 122 -3.35 1.26 -18.43
C MET A 122 -4.30 1.25 -19.65
N GLY A 123 -5.50 0.68 -19.52
CA GLY A 123 -6.50 0.52 -20.59
C GLY A 123 -6.25 -0.70 -21.47
N ASN A 124 -5.02 -0.99 -21.80
CA ASN A 124 -4.62 -2.13 -22.64
C ASN A 124 -3.90 -3.23 -21.86
N ARG A 125 -3.51 -2.98 -20.64
CA ARG A 125 -2.82 -3.90 -19.74
C ARG A 125 -2.94 -3.44 -18.29
N PHE A 126 -2.61 -4.30 -17.37
CA PHE A 126 -2.29 -3.88 -16.01
C PHE A 126 -0.80 -3.63 -15.86
N ARG A 127 -0.50 -2.61 -15.05
CA ARG A 127 0.86 -2.29 -14.62
C ARG A 127 0.95 -2.48 -13.11
N LEU A 128 1.84 -3.35 -12.67
CA LEU A 128 2.23 -3.50 -11.28
C LEU A 128 3.45 -2.62 -11.02
N ILE A 129 3.34 -1.72 -10.05
CA ILE A 129 4.43 -0.88 -9.58
C ILE A 129 4.81 -1.37 -8.19
N VAL A 130 6.09 -1.61 -7.96
CA VAL A 130 6.64 -2.06 -6.68
C VAL A 130 7.71 -1.08 -6.25
N ASN A 131 7.65 -0.58 -5.02
CA ASN A 131 8.73 0.16 -4.39
C ASN A 131 9.26 -0.59 -3.17
N GLU A 132 10.54 -0.88 -3.16
CA GLU A 132 11.24 -1.36 -1.97
C GLU A 132 11.38 -0.22 -0.97
N VAL A 133 11.08 -0.50 0.28
CA VAL A 133 11.15 0.46 1.37
C VAL A 133 11.74 -0.19 2.63
N GLU A 134 12.19 0.62 3.57
CA GLU A 134 12.61 0.18 4.90
C GLU A 134 11.67 0.75 5.94
N ALA A 135 10.91 -0.10 6.62
CA ALA A 135 10.09 0.32 7.75
C ALA A 135 10.99 0.72 8.93
N VAL A 136 10.71 1.87 9.51
CA VAL A 136 11.46 2.44 10.63
C VAL A 136 10.54 2.78 11.78
N ALA A 137 11.08 2.83 13.01
CA ALA A 137 10.29 3.30 14.14
C ALA A 137 10.15 4.83 14.10
N PRO A 138 8.97 5.38 14.42
CA PRO A 138 8.84 6.81 14.66
C PRO A 138 9.74 7.23 15.83
N GLU A 139 10.36 8.41 15.72
CA GLU A 139 11.24 8.95 16.78
C GLU A 139 10.48 9.37 18.04
N ALA A 140 9.18 9.63 17.90
CA ALA A 140 8.29 10.02 19.00
C ALA A 140 6.90 9.42 18.79
N ASP A 141 6.13 9.35 19.88
CA ASP A 141 4.71 9.02 19.80
C ASP A 141 3.96 10.02 18.93
N LEU A 142 2.93 9.52 18.24
CA LEU A 142 2.06 10.30 17.37
C LEU A 142 0.64 10.40 17.98
N PRO A 143 0.47 11.13 19.12
CA PRO A 143 -0.79 11.12 19.85
C PRO A 143 -1.96 11.76 19.08
N ASN A 144 -1.66 12.59 18.08
CA ASN A 144 -2.68 13.20 17.23
C ASN A 144 -3.06 12.32 16.02
N LEU A 145 -2.46 11.14 15.91
CA LEU A 145 -2.75 10.17 14.86
C LEU A 145 -3.05 8.79 15.48
N PRO A 146 -4.23 8.63 16.13
CA PRO A 146 -4.60 7.39 16.81
C PRO A 146 -5.13 6.35 15.82
N VAL A 147 -4.29 5.93 14.90
CA VAL A 147 -4.57 4.91 13.87
C VAL A 147 -3.38 3.95 13.75
N ALA A 148 -3.61 2.79 13.18
CA ALA A 148 -2.54 1.88 12.80
C ALA A 148 -1.68 2.51 11.69
N ARG A 149 -0.35 2.37 11.78
CA ARG A 149 0.58 3.12 10.93
C ARG A 149 1.92 2.43 10.74
N VAL A 150 2.58 2.81 9.65
CA VAL A 150 3.97 2.45 9.34
C VAL A 150 4.71 3.72 8.96
N LEU A 151 5.91 3.89 9.45
CA LEU A 151 6.84 4.90 8.94
C LEU A 151 7.89 4.19 8.10
N TRP A 152 8.16 4.67 6.88
CA TRP A 152 9.19 4.07 6.04
C TRP A 152 10.08 5.08 5.34
N ASP A 153 11.31 4.61 5.07
CA ASP A 153 12.28 5.22 4.19
C ASP A 153 12.15 4.59 2.80
N ALA A 154 11.91 5.38 1.78
CA ALA A 154 11.74 4.89 0.42
C ALA A 154 13.09 4.70 -0.27
N LYS A 155 13.29 3.59 -0.95
CA LYS A 155 14.51 3.33 -1.75
C LYS A 155 14.38 3.84 -3.17
N PRO A 156 15.44 4.44 -3.74
CA PRO A 156 16.74 4.72 -3.14
C PRO A 156 16.71 5.93 -2.19
N ASN A 157 15.74 6.77 -2.32
CA ASN A 157 15.35 7.91 -1.48
C ASN A 157 13.97 8.42 -1.89
N LEU A 158 13.35 9.23 -1.06
CA LEU A 158 11.98 9.71 -1.29
C LEU A 158 11.82 10.50 -2.59
N GLU A 159 12.79 11.32 -2.98
CA GLU A 159 12.70 12.12 -4.21
C GLU A 159 12.64 11.23 -5.46
N VAL A 160 13.53 10.27 -5.59
CA VAL A 160 13.57 9.34 -6.71
C VAL A 160 12.37 8.41 -6.70
N ALA A 161 12.03 7.86 -5.53
CA ALA A 161 10.91 6.94 -5.38
C ALA A 161 9.57 7.60 -5.74
N ALA A 162 9.26 8.74 -5.14
CA ALA A 162 8.02 9.47 -5.42
C ALA A 162 7.93 9.95 -6.88
N THR A 163 9.04 10.45 -7.43
CA THR A 163 9.09 10.83 -8.85
C THR A 163 8.82 9.64 -9.77
N SER A 164 9.47 8.50 -9.53
CA SER A 164 9.29 7.28 -10.31
C SER A 164 7.86 6.72 -10.17
N TRP A 165 7.32 6.73 -8.96
CA TRP A 165 5.95 6.33 -8.67
C TRP A 165 4.92 7.16 -9.47
N ILE A 166 5.05 8.49 -9.46
CA ILE A 166 4.19 9.39 -10.22
C ILE A 166 4.35 9.17 -11.73
N LEU A 167 5.58 9.04 -12.23
CA LEU A 167 5.85 8.76 -13.64
C LEU A 167 5.23 7.45 -14.12
N ALA A 168 5.20 6.43 -13.27
CA ALA A 168 4.58 5.15 -13.54
C ALA A 168 3.05 5.17 -13.49
N GLY A 169 2.45 6.25 -12.98
CA GLY A 169 1.01 6.37 -12.76
C GLY A 169 0.53 5.76 -11.44
N GLY A 170 1.42 5.61 -10.47
CA GLY A 170 1.12 5.00 -9.17
C GLY A 170 0.01 5.72 -8.41
N ALA A 171 -0.86 4.93 -7.78
CA ALA A 171 -1.94 5.42 -6.94
C ALA A 171 -1.45 5.65 -5.50
N HIS A 172 -2.22 6.42 -4.70
CA HIS A 172 -1.97 6.59 -3.28
C HIS A 172 -2.44 5.38 -2.45
N HIS A 173 -3.41 4.61 -2.94
CA HIS A 173 -3.74 3.31 -2.36
C HIS A 173 -2.73 2.26 -2.82
N THR A 174 -2.16 1.55 -1.87
CA THR A 174 -1.13 0.54 -2.09
C THR A 174 -1.42 -0.73 -1.29
N VAL A 175 -0.66 -1.78 -1.59
CA VAL A 175 -0.53 -2.95 -0.73
C VAL A 175 0.87 -2.94 -0.13
N TYR A 176 0.93 -2.80 1.18
CA TYR A 176 2.15 -2.90 1.96
C TYR A 176 2.38 -4.33 2.42
N THR A 177 3.62 -4.81 2.37
CA THR A 177 3.98 -6.13 2.87
C THR A 177 5.41 -6.17 3.41
N GLN A 178 5.62 -6.95 4.47
CA GLN A 178 6.93 -7.39 4.96
C GLN A 178 7.13 -8.89 4.73
N ALA A 179 6.08 -9.60 4.35
CA ALA A 179 6.10 -11.04 4.10
C ALA A 179 6.63 -11.44 2.71
N LEU A 180 6.46 -10.57 1.71
CA LEU A 180 6.85 -10.84 0.32
C LEU A 180 8.06 -10.00 -0.08
N THR A 181 8.93 -10.60 -0.90
CA THR A 181 10.03 -9.89 -1.58
C THR A 181 9.63 -9.47 -2.99
N THR A 182 10.44 -8.63 -3.63
CA THR A 182 10.27 -8.23 -5.03
C THR A 182 10.16 -9.43 -5.95
N GLU A 183 10.92 -10.50 -5.73
CA GLU A 183 10.92 -11.73 -6.52
C GLU A 183 9.52 -12.39 -6.59
N PHE A 184 8.77 -12.45 -5.48
CA PHE A 184 7.39 -12.93 -5.50
C PHE A 184 6.49 -12.13 -6.44
N LEU A 185 6.70 -10.82 -6.51
CA LEU A 185 5.90 -9.95 -7.36
C LEU A 185 6.36 -10.00 -8.83
N GLU A 186 7.63 -10.26 -9.09
CA GLU A 186 8.16 -10.56 -10.41
C GLU A 186 7.53 -11.84 -10.96
N ASP A 187 7.58 -12.94 -10.22
CA ASP A 187 6.95 -14.21 -10.59
C ASP A 187 5.44 -14.04 -10.81
N PHE A 188 4.76 -13.31 -9.93
CA PHE A 188 3.34 -13.02 -10.09
C PHE A 188 3.04 -12.25 -11.38
N ALA A 189 3.84 -11.23 -11.68
CA ALA A 189 3.66 -10.41 -12.88
C ALA A 189 3.89 -11.25 -14.16
N ASP A 190 4.92 -12.09 -14.18
CA ASP A 190 5.24 -12.97 -15.28
C ASP A 190 4.13 -14.00 -15.54
N ILE A 191 3.64 -14.66 -14.48
CA ILE A 191 2.56 -15.66 -14.57
C ILE A 191 1.26 -15.00 -15.04
N ALA A 192 0.95 -13.81 -14.56
CA ALA A 192 -0.29 -13.10 -14.89
C ALA A 192 -0.20 -12.29 -16.20
N GLY A 193 0.96 -12.17 -16.82
CA GLY A 193 1.19 -11.34 -18.01
C GLY A 193 0.99 -9.85 -17.75
N ILE A 194 1.36 -9.37 -16.58
CA ILE A 194 1.21 -7.98 -16.12
C ILE A 194 2.53 -7.24 -16.31
N GLU A 195 2.48 -5.99 -16.78
CA GLU A 195 3.66 -5.13 -16.80
C GLU A 195 4.19 -4.89 -15.39
N LEU A 196 5.50 -5.02 -15.18
CA LEU A 196 6.13 -4.75 -13.89
C LEU A 196 7.15 -3.60 -13.98
N LEU A 197 7.04 -2.67 -13.04
CA LEU A 197 8.02 -1.62 -12.76
C LEU A 197 8.46 -1.70 -11.30
N VAL A 198 9.75 -1.90 -11.06
CA VAL A 198 10.34 -1.94 -9.72
C VAL A 198 11.14 -0.66 -9.48
N ILE A 199 10.96 -0.08 -8.31
CA ILE A 199 11.70 1.05 -7.76
C ILE A 199 12.48 0.53 -6.56
N ASP A 200 13.79 0.51 -6.67
CA ASP A 200 14.73 -0.08 -5.73
C ASP A 200 15.95 0.83 -5.47
N GLU A 201 16.92 0.33 -4.72
CA GLU A 201 18.17 1.04 -4.39
C GLU A 201 18.96 1.51 -5.63
N LYS A 202 18.79 0.86 -6.79
CA LYS A 202 19.53 1.15 -8.02
C LYS A 202 18.78 2.07 -8.97
N THR A 203 17.53 2.39 -8.68
CA THR A 203 16.66 3.16 -9.56
C THR A 203 17.18 4.57 -9.78
N SER A 204 17.32 4.96 -11.03
CA SER A 204 17.52 6.34 -11.46
C SER A 204 16.33 6.84 -12.27
N ILE A 205 15.95 8.10 -12.08
CA ILE A 205 14.78 8.71 -12.77
C ILE A 205 14.93 8.59 -14.30
N ARG A 206 16.13 8.73 -14.82
CA ARG A 206 16.36 8.67 -16.27
C ARG A 206 16.12 7.27 -16.83
N GLU A 207 16.76 6.26 -16.24
CA GLU A 207 16.60 4.88 -16.70
C GLU A 207 15.17 4.37 -16.49
N PHE A 208 14.52 4.81 -15.42
CA PHE A 208 13.13 4.49 -15.16
C PHE A 208 12.19 5.07 -16.24
N LYS A 209 12.42 6.31 -16.69
CA LYS A 209 11.71 6.89 -17.85
C LYS A 209 11.94 6.11 -19.12
N ASP A 210 13.18 5.71 -19.38
CA ASP A 210 13.54 4.93 -20.56
C ASP A 210 12.84 3.55 -20.54
N LYS A 211 12.77 2.91 -19.36
CA LYS A 211 12.01 1.67 -19.15
C LYS A 211 10.51 1.85 -19.41
N ILE A 212 9.90 2.92 -18.89
CA ILE A 212 8.48 3.23 -19.16
C ILE A 212 8.25 3.39 -20.66
N ASN A 213 9.08 4.16 -21.37
CA ASN A 213 8.94 4.39 -22.80
C ASN A 213 9.11 3.09 -23.61
N ALA A 214 10.05 2.25 -23.23
CA ALA A 214 10.25 0.94 -23.87
C ALA A 214 9.03 0.01 -23.65
N ASN A 215 8.49 -0.02 -22.44
CA ASN A 215 7.30 -0.79 -22.13
C ASN A 215 6.06 -0.28 -22.91
N GLU A 216 5.88 1.04 -23.01
CA GLU A 216 4.78 1.61 -23.81
C GLU A 216 4.87 1.16 -25.27
N ALA A 217 6.07 1.22 -25.89
CA ALA A 217 6.28 0.77 -27.26
C ALA A 217 6.02 -0.75 -27.39
N TYR A 218 6.52 -1.56 -26.45
CA TYR A 218 6.32 -3.00 -26.43
C TYR A 218 4.83 -3.38 -26.39
N TYR A 219 4.09 -2.89 -25.40
CA TYR A 219 2.68 -3.23 -25.23
C TYR A 219 1.80 -2.65 -26.33
N HIS A 220 2.18 -1.52 -26.94
CA HIS A 220 1.48 -0.97 -28.10
C HIS A 220 1.63 -1.89 -29.33
N MET A 221 2.80 -2.44 -29.58
CA MET A 221 3.04 -3.35 -30.71
C MET A 221 2.22 -4.65 -30.55
N PHE A 222 2.17 -5.21 -29.35
CA PHE A 222 1.43 -6.47 -29.11
C PHE A 222 -0.09 -6.33 -29.19
N GLN A 223 -0.66 -5.14 -29.00
CA GLN A 223 -2.09 -4.91 -29.16
C GLN A 223 -2.56 -4.93 -30.62
N HIS A 224 -1.70 -4.56 -31.55
CA HIS A 224 -2.07 -4.43 -32.94
C HIS A 224 -1.70 -5.66 -33.80
N GLY A 225 -1.30 -6.76 -33.16
CA GLY A 225 -1.01 -8.04 -33.80
C GLY A 225 -0.01 -7.91 -34.95
N MET A 226 1.25 -8.10 -34.66
CA MET A 226 2.17 -8.55 -35.72
C MET A 226 2.06 -10.05 -35.88
#